data_f3949ef9019b0c7efb23237a629c16ae
#
_entry.id   f3949ef9019b0c7efb23237a629c16ae
#
_cell.length_a   1.000
_cell.length_b   1.000
_cell.length_c   1.000
_cell.angle_alpha   90.00
_cell.angle_beta   90.00
_cell.angle_gamma   90.00
#
_symmetry.space_group_name_H-M   'P 1'
#
loop_
_entity.id
_entity.type
_entity.pdbx_description
1 polymer ?
#
loop_
_entity_poly.entity_id
_entity_poly.type
_entity_poly.pdbx_seq_one_letter_code
_entity_poly.pdbx_strand_id
1 'polypeptide(L)'
;MLDCAIAAILYERFPQASEGELSRVRASLVNADSLAALALRLGVGDAVRSGLGQQKSGGGAQPSIAADALEALFGAIFLDGGFNAAREVIETVYAPVLADLDPGRLSKDPKTRLQEWLQARKITVPAYVISSVAGESPTQTFTVECRIPMLSIAAVGAGPSRRAAEQAAAAAAYAEATALPEIARRG
;
A
#
# COMPACT_ATOMS: atom_id res chain seq x y z
N MET A 1 6.13 -4.92 -18.77
CA MET A 1 4.90 -5.76 -18.97
C MET A 1 4.20 -6.02 -17.64
N LEU A 2 4.83 -6.61 -16.63
CA LEU A 2 4.26 -6.92 -15.30
C LEU A 2 3.57 -5.69 -14.65
N ASP A 3 4.28 -4.56 -14.55
CA ASP A 3 3.73 -3.30 -14.01
C ASP A 3 2.43 -2.88 -14.68
N CYS A 4 2.34 -3.01 -16.01
CA CYS A 4 1.14 -2.64 -16.76
C CYS A 4 -0.02 -3.59 -16.46
N ALA A 5 0.24 -4.90 -16.37
CA ALA A 5 -0.77 -5.89 -16.04
C ALA A 5 -1.32 -5.70 -14.62
N ILE A 6 -0.43 -5.53 -13.63
CA ILE A 6 -0.83 -5.27 -12.23
C ILE A 6 -1.57 -3.94 -12.12
N ALA A 7 -1.14 -2.89 -12.83
CA ALA A 7 -1.87 -1.61 -12.84
C ALA A 7 -3.30 -1.76 -13.36
N ALA A 8 -3.50 -2.48 -14.47
CA ALA A 8 -4.83 -2.74 -15.04
C ALA A 8 -5.71 -3.54 -14.07
N ILE A 9 -5.18 -4.61 -13.46
CA ILE A 9 -5.89 -5.44 -12.48
C ILE A 9 -6.32 -4.60 -11.27
N LEU A 10 -5.41 -3.78 -10.73
CA LEU A 10 -5.70 -2.93 -9.57
C LEU A 10 -6.74 -1.86 -9.89
N TYR A 11 -6.67 -1.23 -11.08
CA TYR A 11 -7.63 -0.23 -11.52
C TYR A 11 -9.04 -0.77 -11.64
N GLU A 12 -9.20 -1.96 -12.22
CA GLU A 12 -10.50 -2.64 -12.34
C GLU A 12 -11.05 -3.09 -10.99
N ARG A 13 -10.17 -3.58 -10.10
CA ARG A 13 -10.57 -4.14 -8.80
C ARG A 13 -10.91 -3.05 -7.77
N PHE A 14 -10.27 -1.89 -7.86
CA PHE A 14 -10.41 -0.79 -6.91
C PHE A 14 -10.77 0.54 -7.59
N PRO A 15 -11.96 0.64 -8.22
CA PRO A 15 -12.34 1.80 -9.04
C PRO A 15 -12.48 3.09 -8.23
N GLN A 16 -12.58 3.01 -6.90
CA GLN A 16 -12.69 4.17 -6.00
C GLN A 16 -11.33 4.64 -5.45
N ALA A 17 -10.25 3.88 -5.70
CA ALA A 17 -8.92 4.24 -5.24
C ALA A 17 -8.32 5.32 -6.16
N SER A 18 -7.58 6.26 -5.56
CA SER A 18 -6.85 7.26 -6.33
C SER A 18 -5.64 6.66 -7.05
N GLU A 19 -5.17 7.33 -8.11
CA GLU A 19 -3.97 6.94 -8.85
C GLU A 19 -2.77 6.72 -7.92
N GLY A 20 -2.53 7.64 -6.98
CA GLY A 20 -1.42 7.54 -6.04
C GLY A 20 -1.53 6.34 -5.08
N GLU A 21 -2.74 5.90 -4.73
CA GLU A 21 -2.99 4.69 -3.94
C GLU A 21 -2.65 3.45 -4.75
N LEU A 22 -3.20 3.35 -5.96
CA LEU A 22 -2.94 2.24 -6.87
C LEU A 22 -1.45 2.13 -7.22
N SER A 23 -0.77 3.26 -7.43
CA SER A 23 0.67 3.31 -7.73
C SER A 23 1.51 2.78 -6.57
N ARG A 24 1.18 3.12 -5.32
CA ARG A 24 1.87 2.57 -4.13
C ARG A 24 1.66 1.08 -3.96
N VAL A 25 0.42 0.60 -4.14
CA VAL A 25 0.11 -0.84 -4.07
C VAL A 25 0.84 -1.58 -5.17
N ARG A 26 0.78 -1.11 -6.40
CA ARG A 26 1.54 -1.68 -7.51
C ARG A 26 3.02 -1.82 -7.14
N ALA A 27 3.66 -0.74 -6.69
CA ALA A 27 5.06 -0.76 -6.29
C ALA A 27 5.36 -1.78 -5.18
N SER A 28 4.44 -2.00 -4.24
CA SER A 28 4.59 -3.03 -3.20
C SER A 28 4.44 -4.45 -3.73
N LEU A 29 3.67 -4.65 -4.79
CA LEU A 29 3.43 -5.97 -5.39
C LEU A 29 4.54 -6.40 -6.35
N VAL A 30 5.17 -5.45 -7.05
CA VAL A 30 6.18 -5.74 -8.08
C VAL A 30 7.61 -5.48 -7.63
N ASN A 31 7.86 -5.22 -6.34
CA ASN A 31 9.22 -5.09 -5.84
C ASN A 31 9.93 -6.46 -5.76
N ALA A 32 11.27 -6.42 -5.70
CA ALA A 32 12.11 -7.62 -5.71
C ALA A 32 11.75 -8.63 -4.61
N ASP A 33 11.43 -8.16 -3.38
CA ASP A 33 11.10 -9.03 -2.26
C ASP A 33 9.77 -9.76 -2.47
N SER A 34 8.75 -9.05 -2.98
CA SER A 34 7.43 -9.63 -3.30
C SER A 34 7.52 -10.64 -4.44
N LEU A 35 8.29 -10.33 -5.48
CA LEU A 35 8.55 -11.23 -6.60
C LEU A 35 9.33 -12.47 -6.16
N ALA A 36 10.35 -12.31 -5.32
CA ALA A 36 11.10 -13.44 -4.76
C ALA A 36 10.19 -14.36 -3.94
N ALA A 37 9.30 -13.81 -3.11
CA ALA A 37 8.35 -14.61 -2.33
C ALA A 37 7.37 -15.39 -3.24
N LEU A 38 6.88 -14.78 -4.32
CA LEU A 38 6.04 -15.45 -5.32
C LEU A 38 6.82 -16.53 -6.07
N ALA A 39 8.05 -16.25 -6.50
CA ALA A 39 8.91 -17.19 -7.19
C ALA A 39 9.21 -18.44 -6.34
N LEU A 40 9.44 -18.25 -5.03
CA LEU A 40 9.62 -19.36 -4.08
C LEU A 40 8.36 -20.22 -3.97
N ARG A 41 7.18 -19.60 -3.85
CA ARG A 41 5.89 -20.33 -3.78
C ARG A 41 5.60 -21.15 -5.04
N LEU A 42 6.08 -20.67 -6.20
CA LEU A 42 5.92 -21.34 -7.48
C LEU A 42 7.01 -22.37 -7.79
N GLY A 43 8.04 -22.50 -6.92
CA GLY A 43 9.19 -23.37 -7.16
C GLY A 43 10.07 -22.92 -8.34
N VAL A 44 9.97 -21.64 -8.77
CA VAL A 44 10.72 -21.10 -9.91
C VAL A 44 12.23 -21.19 -9.65
N GLY A 45 12.66 -20.92 -8.39
CA GLY A 45 14.07 -20.97 -8.01
C GLY A 45 14.72 -22.34 -8.25
N ASP A 46 13.95 -23.43 -8.08
CA ASP A 46 14.44 -24.82 -8.26
C ASP A 46 14.62 -25.17 -9.73
N ALA A 47 13.89 -24.50 -10.63
CA ALA A 47 13.98 -24.71 -12.07
C ALA A 47 15.09 -23.89 -12.74
N VAL A 48 15.67 -22.91 -12.04
CA VAL A 48 16.73 -22.05 -12.57
C VAL A 48 18.05 -22.81 -12.66
N ARG A 49 18.63 -22.91 -13.85
CA ARG A 49 19.97 -23.48 -14.06
C ARG A 49 21.02 -22.43 -13.77
N SER A 50 21.63 -22.51 -12.60
CA SER A 50 22.72 -21.61 -12.18
C SER A 50 24.07 -22.10 -12.70
N GLY A 51 24.95 -21.16 -13.08
CA GLY A 51 26.33 -21.48 -13.45
C GLY A 51 27.16 -21.99 -12.25
N LEU A 52 28.29 -22.66 -12.55
CA LEU A 52 29.16 -23.32 -11.57
C LEU A 52 29.64 -22.43 -10.40
N GLY A 53 29.68 -21.11 -10.57
CA GLY A 53 30.08 -20.15 -9.53
C GLY A 53 29.03 -19.97 -8.42
N GLN A 54 27.74 -20.13 -8.71
CA GLN A 54 26.65 -19.96 -7.75
C GLN A 54 26.27 -21.24 -7.01
N GLN A 55 26.57 -22.41 -7.56
CA GLN A 55 26.35 -23.70 -6.89
C GLN A 55 27.19 -23.85 -5.60
N LYS A 56 28.28 -23.08 -5.46
CA LYS A 56 29.14 -23.08 -4.26
C LYS A 56 28.54 -22.31 -3.07
N SER A 57 27.45 -21.57 -3.23
CA SER A 57 26.85 -20.72 -2.21
C SER A 57 25.60 -21.34 -1.52
N GLY A 58 25.42 -22.68 -1.60
CA GLY A 58 24.39 -23.35 -0.81
C GLY A 58 23.17 -23.86 -1.58
N GLY A 59 23.24 -24.02 -2.89
CA GLY A 59 22.33 -24.92 -3.65
C GLY A 59 20.92 -24.42 -3.98
N GLY A 60 20.55 -23.22 -3.60
CA GLY A 60 19.27 -22.58 -4.01
C GLY A 60 19.49 -21.32 -4.83
N ALA A 61 18.61 -20.98 -5.75
CA ALA A 61 18.67 -19.70 -6.43
C ALA A 61 18.53 -18.56 -5.40
N GLN A 62 19.43 -17.57 -5.47
CA GLN A 62 19.29 -16.37 -4.64
C GLN A 62 17.92 -15.73 -4.88
N PRO A 63 17.25 -15.13 -3.86
CA PRO A 63 15.93 -14.55 -4.00
C PRO A 63 15.79 -13.59 -5.19
N SER A 64 16.82 -12.78 -5.45
CA SER A 64 16.86 -11.87 -6.61
C SER A 64 16.82 -12.61 -7.94
N ILE A 65 17.55 -13.72 -8.07
CA ILE A 65 17.57 -14.53 -9.30
C ILE A 65 16.22 -15.20 -9.53
N ALA A 66 15.57 -15.66 -8.46
CA ALA A 66 14.23 -16.23 -8.55
C ALA A 66 13.19 -15.18 -8.98
N ALA A 67 13.32 -13.95 -8.47
CA ALA A 67 12.48 -12.81 -8.87
C ALA A 67 12.68 -12.48 -10.37
N ASP A 68 13.92 -12.32 -10.81
CA ASP A 68 14.28 -12.06 -12.22
C ASP A 68 13.76 -13.17 -13.16
N ALA A 69 13.89 -14.44 -12.73
CA ALA A 69 13.39 -15.58 -13.48
C ALA A 69 11.85 -15.57 -13.62
N LEU A 70 11.13 -15.18 -12.56
CA LEU A 70 9.67 -15.02 -12.62
C LEU A 70 9.27 -13.89 -13.56
N GLU A 71 9.96 -12.76 -13.55
CA GLU A 71 9.73 -11.67 -14.51
C GLU A 71 9.99 -12.12 -15.95
N ALA A 72 11.08 -12.87 -16.16
CA ALA A 72 11.41 -13.42 -17.47
C ALA A 72 10.34 -14.40 -17.99
N LEU A 73 9.76 -15.22 -17.10
CA LEU A 73 8.63 -16.11 -17.44
C LEU A 73 7.39 -15.32 -17.88
N PHE A 74 7.01 -14.27 -17.16
CA PHE A 74 5.92 -13.39 -17.59
C PHE A 74 6.24 -12.72 -18.94
N GLY A 75 7.49 -12.31 -19.14
CA GLY A 75 7.97 -11.78 -20.42
C GLY A 75 7.85 -12.79 -21.57
N ALA A 76 8.23 -14.04 -21.34
CA ALA A 76 8.12 -15.11 -22.32
C ALA A 76 6.66 -15.40 -22.71
N ILE A 77 5.75 -15.47 -21.73
CA ILE A 77 4.31 -15.64 -21.98
C ILE A 77 3.75 -14.47 -22.79
N PHE A 78 4.20 -13.24 -22.48
CA PHE A 78 3.80 -12.06 -23.25
C PHE A 78 4.27 -12.14 -24.72
N LEU A 79 5.49 -12.59 -24.95
CA LEU A 79 6.04 -12.70 -26.31
C LEU A 79 5.36 -13.80 -27.13
N ASP A 80 4.92 -14.87 -26.49
CA ASP A 80 4.28 -16.04 -27.13
C ASP A 80 2.77 -15.78 -27.33
N GLY A 81 2.06 -15.36 -26.29
CA GLY A 81 0.59 -15.26 -26.26
C GLY A 81 0.01 -13.86 -26.22
N GLY A 82 0.86 -12.82 -26.19
CA GLY A 82 0.44 -11.43 -26.09
C GLY A 82 0.00 -11.01 -24.69
N PHE A 83 -0.48 -9.75 -24.61
CA PHE A 83 -0.79 -9.13 -23.33
C PHE A 83 -1.89 -9.85 -22.53
N ASN A 84 -2.95 -10.29 -23.19
CA ASN A 84 -4.07 -10.91 -22.49
C ASN A 84 -3.67 -12.25 -21.85
N ALA A 85 -2.93 -13.10 -22.54
CA ALA A 85 -2.42 -14.35 -21.99
C ALA A 85 -1.50 -14.11 -20.79
N ALA A 86 -0.57 -13.15 -20.91
CA ALA A 86 0.32 -12.78 -19.80
C ALA A 86 -0.48 -12.22 -18.61
N ARG A 87 -1.48 -11.38 -18.86
CA ARG A 87 -2.36 -10.82 -17.82
C ARG A 87 -3.10 -11.91 -17.06
N GLU A 88 -3.72 -12.87 -17.74
CA GLU A 88 -4.44 -13.99 -17.11
C GLU A 88 -3.53 -14.80 -16.19
N VAL A 89 -2.32 -15.12 -16.64
CA VAL A 89 -1.33 -15.84 -15.82
C VAL A 89 -0.92 -15.02 -14.61
N ILE A 90 -0.62 -13.72 -14.79
CA ILE A 90 -0.27 -12.82 -13.70
C ILE A 90 -1.41 -12.72 -12.68
N GLU A 91 -2.65 -12.54 -13.13
CA GLU A 91 -3.82 -12.49 -12.25
C GLU A 91 -3.96 -13.76 -11.43
N THR A 92 -3.77 -14.93 -12.05
CA THR A 92 -3.80 -16.23 -11.37
C THR A 92 -2.69 -16.36 -10.33
N VAL A 93 -1.46 -16.00 -10.67
CA VAL A 93 -0.30 -16.05 -9.77
C VAL A 93 -0.45 -15.10 -8.58
N TYR A 94 -0.96 -13.91 -8.83
CA TYR A 94 -1.18 -12.90 -7.79
C TYR A 94 -2.50 -13.05 -7.03
N ALA A 95 -3.42 -13.93 -7.47
CA ALA A 95 -4.75 -14.07 -6.86
C ALA A 95 -4.74 -14.17 -5.34
N PRO A 96 -3.87 -14.96 -4.67
CA PRO A 96 -3.83 -15.02 -3.21
C PRO A 96 -3.42 -13.70 -2.57
N VAL A 97 -2.44 -13.00 -3.16
CA VAL A 97 -1.95 -11.70 -2.66
C VAL A 97 -3.00 -10.61 -2.87
N LEU A 98 -3.67 -10.64 -4.02
CA LEU A 98 -4.75 -9.71 -4.35
C LEU A 98 -5.99 -9.91 -3.48
N ALA A 99 -6.26 -11.16 -3.03
CA ALA A 99 -7.37 -11.45 -2.12
C ALA A 99 -7.16 -10.85 -0.73
N ASP A 100 -5.91 -10.78 -0.28
CA ASP A 100 -5.53 -10.22 1.01
C ASP A 100 -5.41 -8.68 0.99
N LEU A 101 -5.54 -8.04 -0.18
CA LEU A 101 -5.54 -6.58 -0.28
C LEU A 101 -6.82 -6.02 0.31
N ASP A 102 -6.68 -5.35 1.44
CA ASP A 102 -7.76 -4.60 2.07
C ASP A 102 -7.90 -3.22 1.39
N PRO A 103 -9.07 -2.91 0.77
CA PRO A 103 -9.34 -1.59 0.22
C PRO A 103 -9.13 -0.45 1.23
N GLY A 104 -9.38 -0.70 2.52
CA GLY A 104 -9.15 0.26 3.59
C GLY A 104 -7.67 0.57 3.83
N ARG A 105 -6.77 -0.37 3.52
CA ARG A 105 -5.30 -0.18 3.58
C ARG A 105 -4.73 0.51 2.34
N LEU A 106 -5.47 0.54 1.24
CA LEU A 106 -5.13 1.30 0.03
C LEU A 106 -5.37 2.79 0.21
N SER A 107 -6.23 3.15 1.15
CA SER A 107 -6.53 4.54 1.49
C SER A 107 -5.25 5.30 1.84
N LYS A 108 -5.13 6.53 1.33
CA LYS A 108 -4.08 7.47 1.73
C LYS A 108 -3.97 7.48 3.25
N ASP A 109 -2.74 7.55 3.76
CA ASP A 109 -2.47 7.85 5.16
C ASP A 109 -3.45 8.94 5.64
N PRO A 110 -4.23 8.70 6.68
CA PRO A 110 -5.27 9.63 7.13
C PRO A 110 -4.80 11.06 7.29
N LYS A 111 -3.55 11.27 7.72
CA LYS A 111 -2.93 12.60 7.84
C LYS A 111 -2.76 13.25 6.48
N THR A 112 -2.27 12.51 5.48
CA THR A 112 -2.11 13.00 4.11
C THR A 112 -3.47 13.35 3.50
N ARG A 113 -4.46 12.49 3.68
CA ARG A 113 -5.83 12.70 3.19
C ARG A 113 -6.47 13.95 3.79
N LEU A 114 -6.34 14.13 5.10
CA LEU A 114 -6.83 15.32 5.78
C LEU A 114 -6.10 16.59 5.29
N GLN A 115 -4.79 16.53 5.17
CA GLN A 115 -3.97 17.66 4.73
C GLN A 115 -4.34 18.11 3.31
N GLU A 116 -4.44 17.18 2.35
CA GLU A 116 -4.84 17.49 0.97
C GLU A 116 -6.25 18.09 0.91
N TRP A 117 -7.19 17.54 1.70
CA TRP A 117 -8.56 18.04 1.76
C TRP A 117 -8.61 19.48 2.30
N LEU A 118 -7.83 19.80 3.32
CA LEU A 118 -7.72 21.15 3.89
C LEU A 118 -7.04 22.11 2.91
N GLN A 119 -5.93 21.70 2.27
CA GLN A 119 -5.21 22.51 1.30
C GLN A 119 -6.07 22.87 0.08
N ALA A 120 -6.84 21.92 -0.45
CA ALA A 120 -7.77 22.17 -1.56
C ALA A 120 -8.80 23.26 -1.23
N ARG A 121 -9.07 23.47 0.07
CA ARG A 121 -10.02 24.46 0.58
C ARG A 121 -9.36 25.72 1.17
N LYS A 122 -8.04 25.84 1.04
CA LYS A 122 -7.22 26.94 1.61
C LYS A 122 -7.35 27.05 3.12
N ILE A 123 -7.59 25.93 3.81
CA ILE A 123 -7.62 25.82 5.26
C ILE A 123 -6.22 25.46 5.75
N THR A 124 -5.80 26.04 6.86
CA THR A 124 -4.49 25.77 7.46
C THR A 124 -4.34 24.31 7.86
N VAL A 125 -3.12 23.79 7.76
CA VAL A 125 -2.79 22.42 8.18
C VAL A 125 -3.15 22.15 9.63
N PRO A 126 -3.55 20.92 10.00
CA PRO A 126 -3.93 20.59 11.37
C PRO A 126 -2.72 20.54 12.30
N ALA A 127 -2.94 20.86 13.57
CA ALA A 127 -1.98 20.66 14.65
C ALA A 127 -2.26 19.35 15.39
N TYR A 128 -1.20 18.60 15.75
CA TYR A 128 -1.31 17.36 16.52
C TYR A 128 -0.66 17.54 17.89
N VAL A 129 -1.44 17.31 18.95
CA VAL A 129 -1.01 17.47 20.34
C VAL A 129 -1.20 16.15 21.07
N ILE A 130 -0.15 15.62 21.70
CA ILE A 130 -0.27 14.45 22.59
C ILE A 130 -1.03 14.91 23.84
N SER A 131 -2.20 14.33 24.09
CA SER A 131 -3.02 14.63 25.26
C SER A 131 -2.72 13.68 26.43
N SER A 132 -2.37 12.42 26.16
CA SER A 132 -1.92 11.50 27.21
C SER A 132 -1.08 10.34 26.64
N VAL A 133 -0.31 9.73 27.54
CA VAL A 133 0.42 8.48 27.31
C VAL A 133 0.14 7.58 28.50
N ALA A 134 -0.49 6.43 28.29
CA ALA A 134 -0.88 5.49 29.35
C ALA A 134 -0.24 4.12 29.14
N GLY A 135 0.07 3.41 30.23
CA GLY A 135 0.71 2.10 30.22
C GLY A 135 2.23 2.17 30.08
N GLU A 136 2.88 1.01 30.21
CA GLU A 136 4.32 0.82 30.06
C GLU A 136 4.63 0.03 28.78
N SER A 137 5.84 0.22 28.24
CA SER A 137 6.29 -0.55 27.06
C SER A 137 6.31 -2.05 27.37
N PRO A 138 5.75 -2.94 26.50
CA PRO A 138 5.28 -2.70 25.11
C PRO A 138 3.78 -2.38 24.97
N THR A 139 3.01 -2.28 26.04
CA THR A 139 1.55 -2.05 26.03
C THR A 139 1.13 -0.58 26.10
N GLN A 140 2.05 0.33 25.80
CA GLN A 140 1.84 1.76 25.87
C GLN A 140 0.79 2.24 24.86
N THR A 141 -0.14 3.10 25.31
CA THR A 141 -1.17 3.72 24.46
C THR A 141 -0.98 5.23 24.45
N PHE A 142 -0.83 5.79 23.26
CA PHE A 142 -0.77 7.22 23.01
C PHE A 142 -2.16 7.73 22.66
N THR A 143 -2.52 8.89 23.22
CA THR A 143 -3.72 9.65 22.83
C THR A 143 -3.28 10.99 22.24
N VAL A 144 -3.78 11.29 21.05
CA VAL A 144 -3.43 12.50 20.30
C VAL A 144 -4.70 13.24 19.91
N GLU A 145 -4.68 14.55 20.00
CA GLU A 145 -5.73 15.44 19.53
C GLU A 145 -5.28 16.12 18.23
N CYS A 146 -6.10 16.02 17.19
CA CYS A 146 -5.96 16.74 15.92
C CYS A 146 -6.84 17.98 15.94
N ARG A 147 -6.21 19.16 15.90
CA ARG A 147 -6.90 20.46 15.98
C ARG A 147 -6.90 21.16 14.63
N ILE A 148 -8.09 21.60 14.21
CA ILE A 148 -8.30 22.43 13.02
C ILE A 148 -9.05 23.69 13.46
N PRO A 149 -8.35 24.74 13.92
CA PRO A 149 -9.00 25.92 14.52
C PRO A 149 -10.03 26.59 13.60
N MET A 150 -9.74 26.69 12.30
CA MET A 150 -10.64 27.32 11.32
C MET A 150 -11.98 26.59 11.17
N LEU A 151 -12.07 25.32 11.55
CA LEU A 151 -13.28 24.49 11.50
C LEU A 151 -13.86 24.21 12.89
N SER A 152 -13.21 24.71 13.95
CA SER A 152 -13.55 24.37 15.34
C SER A 152 -13.57 22.85 15.62
N ILE A 153 -12.72 22.09 14.92
CA ILE A 153 -12.59 20.64 15.09
C ILE A 153 -11.42 20.33 16.04
N ALA A 154 -11.68 19.42 16.98
CA ALA A 154 -10.70 18.89 17.95
C ALA A 154 -10.93 17.38 18.12
N ALA A 155 -10.51 16.60 17.13
CA ALA A 155 -10.75 15.15 17.08
C ALA A 155 -9.64 14.37 17.78
N VAL A 156 -10.02 13.34 18.56
CA VAL A 156 -9.09 12.54 19.36
C VAL A 156 -8.89 11.17 18.71
N GLY A 157 -7.64 10.70 18.72
CA GLY A 157 -7.27 9.36 18.29
C GLY A 157 -6.28 8.70 19.25
N ALA A 158 -6.39 7.38 19.40
CA ALA A 158 -5.50 6.59 20.23
C ALA A 158 -4.84 5.46 19.45
N GLY A 159 -3.65 5.03 19.89
CA GLY A 159 -2.92 3.95 19.24
C GLY A 159 -1.67 3.51 20.00
N PRO A 160 -1.09 2.37 19.62
CA PRO A 160 0.10 1.79 20.28
C PRO A 160 1.40 2.57 20.03
N SER A 161 1.35 3.59 19.19
CA SER A 161 2.45 4.50 18.93
C SER A 161 1.91 5.90 18.66
N ARG A 162 2.76 6.93 18.85
CA ARG A 162 2.43 8.31 18.50
C ARG A 162 1.90 8.42 17.07
N ARG A 163 2.58 7.77 16.10
CA ARG A 163 2.16 7.78 14.69
C ARG A 163 0.77 7.17 14.49
N ALA A 164 0.49 6.02 15.12
CA ALA A 164 -0.82 5.38 15.03
C ALA A 164 -1.94 6.24 15.63
N ALA A 165 -1.68 6.88 16.78
CA ALA A 165 -2.61 7.80 17.41
C ALA A 165 -2.87 9.06 16.57
N GLU A 166 -1.82 9.65 15.96
CA GLU A 166 -1.95 10.77 15.04
C GLU A 166 -2.79 10.41 13.78
N GLN A 167 -2.61 9.20 13.24
CA GLN A 167 -3.42 8.71 12.12
C GLN A 167 -4.88 8.53 12.49
N ALA A 168 -5.16 7.95 13.66
CA ALA A 168 -6.52 7.79 14.17
C ALA A 168 -7.20 9.15 14.40
N ALA A 169 -6.49 10.12 15.00
CA ALA A 169 -6.99 11.48 15.19
C ALA A 169 -7.28 12.19 13.86
N ALA A 170 -6.39 12.01 12.85
CA ALA A 170 -6.59 12.57 11.53
C ALA A 170 -7.80 11.97 10.81
N ALA A 171 -8.03 10.67 10.94
CA ALA A 171 -9.20 9.99 10.36
C ALA A 171 -10.51 10.52 10.97
N ALA A 172 -10.55 10.69 12.30
CA ALA A 172 -11.70 11.26 12.99
C ALA A 172 -11.94 12.72 12.56
N ALA A 173 -10.89 13.55 12.54
CA ALA A 173 -10.99 14.94 12.09
C ALA A 173 -11.46 15.06 10.63
N TYR A 174 -11.02 14.15 9.74
CA TYR A 174 -11.47 14.12 8.37
C TYR A 174 -12.97 13.80 8.25
N ALA A 175 -13.44 12.81 9.02
CA ALA A 175 -14.86 12.45 9.05
C ALA A 175 -15.74 13.62 9.53
N GLU A 176 -15.33 14.30 10.61
CA GLU A 176 -16.03 15.49 11.11
C GLU A 176 -16.01 16.63 10.08
N ALA A 177 -14.85 16.92 9.47
CA ALA A 177 -14.70 18.00 8.50
C ALA A 177 -15.58 17.79 7.26
N THR A 178 -15.65 16.56 6.77
CA THR A 178 -16.47 16.21 5.58
C THR A 178 -17.98 16.18 5.87
N ALA A 179 -18.38 16.05 7.12
CA ALA A 179 -19.78 16.10 7.55
C ALA A 179 -20.33 17.54 7.69
N LEU A 180 -19.47 18.58 7.65
CA LEU A 180 -19.89 19.97 7.76
C LEU A 180 -20.59 20.45 6.48
N PRO A 181 -21.89 20.86 6.55
CA PRO A 181 -22.70 21.14 5.33
C PRO A 181 -22.21 22.32 4.48
N GLU A 182 -21.57 23.31 5.09
CA GLU A 182 -21.09 24.52 4.38
C GLU A 182 -19.80 24.26 3.59
N ILE A 183 -19.01 23.27 3.95
CA ILE A 183 -17.70 23.00 3.37
C ILE A 183 -17.81 21.99 2.23
N ALA A 184 -18.81 21.12 2.26
CA ALA A 184 -19.11 20.17 1.18
C ALA A 184 -19.56 20.88 -0.13
N ARG A 185 -20.00 22.15 -0.06
CA ARG A 185 -20.48 22.94 -1.22
C ARG A 185 -19.40 23.78 -1.91
N ARG A 186 -18.18 23.85 -1.39
CA ARG A 186 -17.08 24.68 -1.92
C ARG A 186 -15.95 23.87 -2.58
N GLY A 187 -16.17 22.62 -2.87
CA GLY A 187 -15.23 21.72 -3.57
C GLY A 187 -15.61 21.41 -5.00
#